data_8f47be219b26ba61176b63aa74a5e64a
#
_entry.id   8f47be219b26ba61176b63aa74a5e64a
#
_cell.length_a   1.000
_cell.length_b   1.000
_cell.length_c   1.000
_cell.angle_alpha   90.00
_cell.angle_beta   90.00
_cell.angle_gamma   90.00
#
_symmetry.space_group_name_H-M   'P 1'
#
loop_
_entity.id
_entity.type
_entity.pdbx_description
1 polymer ?
#
loop_
_entity_poly.entity_id
_entity_poly.type
_entity_poly.pdbx_seq_one_letter_code
_entity_poly.pdbx_strand_id
1 'polypeptide(L)'
;MKHFVINLDRAPERLADTAKLFADAGLAFERVPAVDARAMSDAERRRTAPPVRFYLANARRVRPGEIACTLSHRKAWDAAFAGGEAVAAVFEDDVFFESEGLRALLADAERTNDPAVPTVWLLHRGMPRPAREPEGTWYDLLATRDVGRSWCAHAYALNAAAGRRLAELLTPMAVPCDAWSTFARCGVRVLVASCPCARTRGDDSTIPRPQNGLWRFRLVQKAYWLRYRLAFRLDLLLRRISGR
;
A
#
# COMPACT_ATOMS: atom_id res chain seq x y z
N MET A 1 -14.76 4.06 -10.30
CA MET A 1 -13.67 3.09 -9.97
C MET A 1 -14.23 1.81 -9.37
N LYS A 2 -13.50 0.70 -9.47
CA LYS A 2 -13.82 -0.55 -8.75
C LYS A 2 -13.18 -0.57 -7.36
N HIS A 3 -13.83 -1.29 -6.46
CA HIS A 3 -13.36 -1.50 -5.10
C HIS A 3 -13.06 -2.98 -4.90
N PHE A 4 -11.94 -3.29 -4.26
CA PHE A 4 -11.47 -4.66 -4.01
C PHE A 4 -11.29 -4.86 -2.52
N VAL A 5 -11.83 -5.95 -1.99
CA VAL A 5 -11.67 -6.33 -0.58
C VAL A 5 -10.85 -7.60 -0.49
N ILE A 6 -9.71 -7.52 0.18
CA ILE A 6 -8.82 -8.64 0.47
C ILE A 6 -9.34 -9.36 1.71
N ASN A 7 -9.67 -10.65 1.58
CA ASN A 7 -10.20 -11.45 2.67
C ASN A 7 -9.69 -12.88 2.61
N LEU A 8 -9.31 -13.43 3.76
CA LEU A 8 -8.92 -14.85 3.91
C LEU A 8 -10.16 -15.75 3.83
N ASP A 9 -10.05 -16.90 3.12
CA ASP A 9 -11.15 -17.87 2.99
C ASP A 9 -11.65 -18.40 4.34
N ARG A 10 -10.78 -18.42 5.35
CA ARG A 10 -11.09 -18.87 6.71
C ARG A 10 -11.72 -17.78 7.60
N ALA A 11 -12.01 -16.60 7.08
CA ALA A 11 -12.62 -15.49 7.82
C ALA A 11 -13.89 -14.98 7.11
N PRO A 12 -14.90 -15.85 6.89
CA PRO A 12 -16.13 -15.47 6.19
C PRO A 12 -16.97 -14.45 6.98
N GLU A 13 -16.89 -14.47 8.31
CA GLU A 13 -17.56 -13.51 9.18
C GLU A 13 -17.04 -12.08 8.97
N ARG A 14 -15.74 -11.90 8.81
CA ARG A 14 -15.15 -10.59 8.50
C ARG A 14 -15.59 -10.07 7.14
N LEU A 15 -15.70 -10.96 6.15
CA LEU A 15 -16.24 -10.60 4.83
C LEU A 15 -17.71 -10.17 4.91
N ALA A 16 -18.53 -10.87 5.70
CA ALA A 16 -19.94 -10.53 5.89
C ALA A 16 -20.11 -9.14 6.54
N ASP A 17 -19.32 -8.84 7.56
CA ASP A 17 -19.30 -7.53 8.21
C ASP A 17 -18.87 -6.42 7.25
N THR A 18 -17.84 -6.69 6.43
CA THR A 18 -17.36 -5.73 5.42
C THR A 18 -18.41 -5.54 4.32
N ALA A 19 -19.09 -6.62 3.90
CA ALA A 19 -20.15 -6.53 2.91
C ALA A 19 -21.31 -5.64 3.39
N LYS A 20 -21.70 -5.77 4.67
CA LYS A 20 -22.70 -4.89 5.27
C LYS A 20 -22.25 -3.44 5.28
N LEU A 21 -21.00 -3.16 5.68
CA LEU A 21 -20.45 -1.82 5.69
C LEU A 21 -20.46 -1.16 4.31
N PHE A 22 -20.10 -1.92 3.27
CA PHE A 22 -20.13 -1.44 1.89
C PHE A 22 -21.56 -1.21 1.37
N ALA A 23 -22.51 -2.11 1.69
CA ALA A 23 -23.92 -1.95 1.35
C ALA A 23 -24.52 -0.71 1.99
N ASP A 24 -24.24 -0.47 3.29
CA ASP A 24 -24.69 0.73 4.02
C ASP A 24 -24.13 2.03 3.41
N ALA A 25 -22.96 1.95 2.76
CA ALA A 25 -22.35 3.06 2.03
C ALA A 25 -22.85 3.20 0.57
N GLY A 26 -23.68 2.28 0.08
CA GLY A 26 -24.09 2.23 -1.32
C GLY A 26 -22.95 1.89 -2.29
N LEU A 27 -21.92 1.19 -1.81
CA LEU A 27 -20.76 0.78 -2.60
C LEU A 27 -20.79 -0.73 -2.86
N ALA A 28 -20.36 -1.13 -4.05
CA ALA A 28 -20.07 -2.53 -4.38
C ALA A 28 -18.58 -2.79 -4.32
N PHE A 29 -18.19 -4.04 -4.10
CA PHE A 29 -16.80 -4.48 -4.17
C PHE A 29 -16.66 -5.87 -4.80
N GLU A 30 -15.46 -6.16 -5.31
CA GLU A 30 -15.01 -7.49 -5.71
C GLU A 30 -14.12 -8.07 -4.61
N ARG A 31 -14.40 -9.32 -4.21
CA ARG A 31 -13.57 -10.03 -3.23
C ARG A 31 -12.29 -10.54 -3.90
N VAL A 32 -11.15 -10.29 -3.25
CA VAL A 32 -9.86 -10.87 -3.60
C VAL A 32 -9.48 -11.91 -2.54
N PRO A 33 -9.41 -13.22 -2.89
CA PRO A 33 -8.95 -14.24 -1.95
C PRO A 33 -7.52 -13.98 -1.51
N ALA A 34 -7.32 -13.72 -0.22
CA ALA A 34 -6.02 -13.43 0.36
C ALA A 34 -5.11 -14.66 0.33
N VAL A 35 -3.80 -14.43 0.27
CA VAL A 35 -2.80 -15.48 0.44
C VAL A 35 -2.72 -15.84 1.92
N ASP A 36 -2.93 -17.12 2.26
CA ASP A 36 -2.71 -17.57 3.64
C ASP A 36 -1.24 -17.92 3.87
N ALA A 37 -0.61 -17.21 4.80
CA ALA A 37 0.77 -17.46 5.20
C ALA A 37 1.03 -18.90 5.68
N ARG A 38 -0.01 -19.59 6.20
CA ARG A 38 0.09 -20.97 6.69
C ARG A 38 0.25 -21.97 5.55
N ALA A 39 -0.31 -21.68 4.37
CA ALA A 39 -0.24 -22.52 3.20
C ALA A 39 1.07 -22.36 2.41
N MET A 40 1.86 -21.30 2.69
CA MET A 40 3.10 -21.03 1.98
C MET A 40 4.24 -21.94 2.43
N SER A 41 4.91 -22.58 1.48
CA SER A 41 6.16 -23.30 1.74
C SER A 41 7.33 -22.35 2.05
N ASP A 42 8.35 -22.85 2.74
CA ASP A 42 9.57 -22.05 3.01
C ASP A 42 10.32 -21.65 1.73
N ALA A 43 10.26 -22.48 0.69
CA ALA A 43 10.85 -22.17 -0.61
C ALA A 43 10.15 -20.99 -1.28
N GLU A 44 8.82 -20.94 -1.27
CA GLU A 44 8.04 -19.81 -1.79
C GLU A 44 8.30 -18.55 -1.01
N ARG A 45 8.33 -18.60 0.32
CA ARG A 45 8.64 -17.46 1.19
C ARG A 45 10.00 -16.87 0.86
N ARG A 46 11.05 -17.72 0.75
CA ARG A 46 12.41 -17.27 0.43
C ARG A 46 12.53 -16.72 -0.99
N ARG A 47 11.80 -17.26 -1.96
CA ARG A 47 11.79 -16.76 -3.34
C ARG A 47 11.09 -15.40 -3.42
N THR A 48 9.95 -15.26 -2.75
CA THR A 48 9.17 -14.01 -2.73
C THR A 48 9.90 -12.90 -1.97
N ALA A 49 10.41 -13.20 -0.79
CA ALA A 49 11.12 -12.27 0.08
C ALA A 49 12.49 -12.85 0.48
N PRO A 50 13.54 -12.68 -0.37
CA PRO A 50 14.88 -13.18 -0.04
C PRO A 50 15.37 -12.61 1.30
N PRO A 51 15.71 -13.46 2.28
CA PRO A 51 15.96 -13.02 3.67
C PRO A 51 17.03 -11.95 3.81
N VAL A 52 18.15 -12.10 3.08
CA VAL A 52 19.25 -11.12 3.10
C VAL A 52 18.80 -9.77 2.56
N ARG A 53 18.08 -9.76 1.43
CA ARG A 53 17.56 -8.54 0.80
C ARG A 53 16.61 -7.80 1.74
N PHE A 54 15.64 -8.51 2.33
CA PHE A 54 14.70 -7.92 3.27
C PHE A 54 15.41 -7.42 4.54
N TYR A 55 16.39 -8.18 5.05
CA TYR A 55 17.15 -7.78 6.23
C TYR A 55 17.96 -6.51 6.00
N LEU A 56 18.63 -6.38 4.86
CA LEU A 56 19.38 -5.17 4.48
C LEU A 56 18.47 -3.93 4.40
N ALA A 57 17.24 -4.12 3.93
CA ALA A 57 16.28 -3.02 3.80
C ALA A 57 15.65 -2.61 5.14
N ASN A 58 15.40 -3.56 6.05
CA ASN A 58 14.56 -3.33 7.25
C ASN A 58 15.31 -3.52 8.58
N ALA A 59 16.57 -4.03 8.59
CA ALA A 59 17.34 -4.44 9.76
C ALA A 59 16.60 -5.45 10.67
N ARG A 60 15.71 -6.24 10.09
CA ARG A 60 14.94 -7.30 10.76
C ARG A 60 14.56 -8.40 9.78
N ARG A 61 14.16 -9.55 10.31
CA ARG A 61 13.63 -10.65 9.49
C ARG A 61 12.22 -10.33 9.01
N VAL A 62 11.89 -10.80 7.82
CA VAL A 62 10.51 -10.78 7.30
C VAL A 62 9.67 -11.81 8.05
N ARG A 63 8.39 -11.52 8.24
CA ARG A 63 7.41 -12.45 8.82
C ARG A 63 6.57 -13.08 7.71
N PRO A 64 6.15 -14.35 7.86
CA PRO A 64 5.29 -15.00 6.86
C PRO A 64 4.02 -14.21 6.55
N GLY A 65 3.36 -13.61 7.56
CA GLY A 65 2.19 -12.76 7.37
C GLY A 65 2.44 -11.53 6.51
N GLU A 66 3.62 -10.90 6.62
CA GLU A 66 3.98 -9.74 5.79
C GLU A 66 4.17 -10.14 4.32
N ILE A 67 4.71 -11.35 4.07
CA ILE A 67 4.84 -11.89 2.72
C ILE A 67 3.47 -12.15 2.12
N ALA A 68 2.61 -12.85 2.86
CA ALA A 68 1.26 -13.19 2.43
C ALA A 68 0.40 -11.94 2.20
N CYS A 69 0.45 -10.95 3.10
CA CYS A 69 -0.21 -9.66 2.95
C CYS A 69 0.26 -8.95 1.66
N THR A 70 1.58 -8.84 1.44
CA THR A 70 2.13 -8.22 0.23
C THR A 70 1.68 -8.93 -1.05
N LEU A 71 1.64 -10.26 -1.06
CA LEU A 71 1.13 -11.04 -2.20
C LEU A 71 -0.37 -10.84 -2.41
N SER A 72 -1.14 -10.71 -1.35
CA SER A 72 -2.58 -10.45 -1.41
C SER A 72 -2.87 -9.09 -2.04
N HIS A 73 -2.13 -8.04 -1.64
CA HIS A 73 -2.24 -6.72 -2.27
C HIS A 73 -1.84 -6.75 -3.74
N ARG A 74 -0.80 -7.50 -4.12
CA ARG A 74 -0.44 -7.66 -5.53
C ARG A 74 -1.56 -8.31 -6.33
N LYS A 75 -2.18 -9.39 -5.80
CA LYS A 75 -3.36 -10.00 -6.44
C LYS A 75 -4.49 -9.00 -6.64
N ALA A 76 -4.71 -8.10 -5.66
CA ALA A 76 -5.72 -7.04 -5.78
C ALA A 76 -5.36 -6.03 -6.88
N TRP A 77 -4.09 -5.64 -7.01
CA TRP A 77 -3.65 -4.76 -8.11
C TRP A 77 -3.76 -5.42 -9.47
N ASP A 78 -3.37 -6.69 -9.58
CA ASP A 78 -3.49 -7.46 -10.82
C ASP A 78 -4.97 -7.57 -11.24
N ALA A 79 -5.88 -7.89 -10.32
CA ALA A 79 -7.32 -7.93 -10.58
C ALA A 79 -7.88 -6.55 -10.97
N ALA A 80 -7.48 -5.50 -10.26
CA ALA A 80 -7.93 -4.14 -10.51
C ALA A 80 -7.60 -3.67 -11.93
N PHE A 81 -6.39 -3.93 -12.39
CA PHE A 81 -5.91 -3.37 -13.65
C PHE A 81 -6.00 -4.33 -14.84
N ALA A 82 -6.32 -5.61 -14.64
CA ALA A 82 -6.66 -6.54 -15.73
C ALA A 82 -7.91 -6.09 -16.51
N GLY A 83 -8.85 -5.41 -15.86
CA GLY A 83 -10.06 -4.86 -16.46
C GLY A 83 -9.89 -3.49 -17.14
N GLY A 84 -8.69 -2.90 -17.13
CA GLY A 84 -8.44 -1.58 -17.72
C GLY A 84 -8.86 -0.40 -16.84
N GLU A 85 -9.13 -0.60 -15.56
CA GLU A 85 -9.46 0.49 -14.64
C GLU A 85 -8.32 1.52 -14.58
N ALA A 86 -8.66 2.81 -14.62
CA ALA A 86 -7.68 3.89 -14.47
C ALA A 86 -7.24 4.05 -13.00
N VAL A 87 -8.19 3.94 -12.08
CA VAL A 87 -8.03 4.02 -10.63
C VAL A 87 -8.86 2.91 -9.99
N ALA A 88 -8.32 2.28 -8.96
CA ALA A 88 -9.02 1.30 -8.14
C ALA A 88 -8.78 1.56 -6.65
N ALA A 89 -9.72 1.13 -5.79
CA ALA A 89 -9.55 1.18 -4.35
C ALA A 89 -9.41 -0.24 -3.78
N VAL A 90 -8.51 -0.38 -2.81
CA VAL A 90 -8.20 -1.66 -2.16
C VAL A 90 -8.40 -1.52 -0.66
N PHE A 91 -9.08 -2.49 -0.08
CA PHE A 91 -9.42 -2.55 1.34
C PHE A 91 -9.05 -3.92 1.92
N GLU A 92 -8.67 -3.95 3.19
CA GLU A 92 -8.60 -5.17 3.99
C GLU A 92 -9.96 -5.44 4.67
N ASP A 93 -10.24 -6.68 5.02
CA ASP A 93 -11.52 -7.11 5.59
C ASP A 93 -11.75 -6.70 7.06
N ASP A 94 -10.80 -5.98 7.66
CA ASP A 94 -10.91 -5.37 8.99
C ASP A 94 -11.11 -3.85 8.95
N VAL A 95 -11.36 -3.30 7.77
CA VAL A 95 -11.61 -1.88 7.61
C VAL A 95 -12.93 -1.47 8.24
N PHE A 96 -12.93 -0.28 8.82
CA PHE A 96 -14.11 0.50 9.16
C PHE A 96 -13.97 1.89 8.55
N PHE A 97 -15.06 2.43 7.99
CA PHE A 97 -15.03 3.75 7.38
C PHE A 97 -16.35 4.51 7.59
N GLU A 98 -16.25 5.82 7.47
CA GLU A 98 -17.38 6.73 7.42
C GLU A 98 -17.77 6.92 5.94
N SER A 99 -19.05 6.66 5.63
CA SER A 99 -19.51 6.47 4.24
C SER A 99 -19.43 7.72 3.38
N GLU A 100 -19.78 8.89 3.94
CA GLU A 100 -19.82 10.15 3.18
C GLU A 100 -18.40 10.61 2.84
N GLY A 101 -17.50 10.64 3.82
CA GLY A 101 -16.10 11.00 3.62
C GLY A 101 -15.39 10.03 2.69
N LEU A 102 -15.66 8.71 2.80
CA LEU A 102 -15.07 7.74 1.89
C LEU A 102 -15.49 8.01 0.44
N ARG A 103 -16.79 8.21 0.17
CA ARG A 103 -17.26 8.51 -1.19
C ARG A 103 -16.64 9.80 -1.75
N ALA A 104 -16.53 10.85 -0.92
CA ALA A 104 -15.89 12.09 -1.33
C ALA A 104 -14.41 11.88 -1.69
N LEU A 105 -13.66 11.14 -0.86
CA LEU A 105 -12.25 10.83 -1.11
C LEU A 105 -12.05 9.98 -2.38
N LEU A 106 -12.90 8.98 -2.60
CA LEU A 106 -12.84 8.14 -3.81
C LEU A 106 -13.12 8.96 -5.08
N ALA A 107 -14.13 9.83 -5.05
CA ALA A 107 -14.44 10.73 -6.17
C ALA A 107 -13.28 11.71 -6.45
N ASP A 108 -12.65 12.22 -5.40
CA ASP A 108 -11.50 13.13 -5.53
C ASP A 108 -10.26 12.42 -6.11
N ALA A 109 -10.04 11.14 -5.74
CA ALA A 109 -8.96 10.33 -6.32
C ALA A 109 -9.15 10.14 -7.84
N GLU A 110 -10.37 9.87 -8.29
CA GLU A 110 -10.67 9.78 -9.73
C GLU A 110 -10.46 11.12 -10.43
N ARG A 111 -10.98 12.20 -9.87
CA ARG A 111 -10.90 13.54 -10.44
C ARG A 111 -9.49 14.06 -10.56
N THR A 112 -8.63 13.75 -9.57
CA THR A 112 -7.24 14.25 -9.49
C THR A 112 -6.22 13.28 -10.08
N ASN A 113 -6.68 12.17 -10.69
CA ASN A 113 -5.79 11.18 -11.27
C ASN A 113 -5.07 11.72 -12.50
N ASP A 114 -3.75 11.64 -12.47
CA ASP A 114 -2.88 11.75 -13.64
C ASP A 114 -2.36 10.34 -13.99
N PRO A 115 -2.77 9.74 -15.10
CA PRO A 115 -2.38 8.37 -15.46
C PRO A 115 -0.87 8.21 -15.72
N ALA A 116 -0.15 9.30 -15.99
CA ALA A 116 1.29 9.28 -16.20
C ALA A 116 2.10 9.26 -14.89
N VAL A 117 1.48 9.69 -13.78
CA VAL A 117 2.14 9.81 -12.47
C VAL A 117 1.71 8.66 -11.56
N PRO A 118 2.60 7.72 -11.20
CA PRO A 118 2.28 6.66 -10.23
C PRO A 118 1.77 7.27 -8.93
N THR A 119 0.49 7.13 -8.63
CA THR A 119 -0.14 7.79 -7.47
C THR A 119 -0.91 6.80 -6.60
N VAL A 120 -0.72 6.93 -5.29
CA VAL A 120 -1.47 6.23 -4.25
C VAL A 120 -2.12 7.27 -3.35
N TRP A 121 -3.40 7.08 -3.04
CA TRP A 121 -4.19 7.88 -2.11
C TRP A 121 -4.48 7.03 -0.87
N LEU A 122 -3.89 7.35 0.27
CA LEU A 122 -4.16 6.68 1.53
C LEU A 122 -5.45 7.25 2.11
N LEU A 123 -6.50 6.44 2.20
CA LEU A 123 -7.84 6.82 2.66
C LEU A 123 -7.93 6.85 4.18
N HIS A 124 -6.87 6.46 4.86
CA HIS A 124 -6.71 6.50 6.30
C HIS A 124 -5.64 7.51 6.70
N ARG A 125 -5.75 8.01 7.92
CA ARG A 125 -4.74 8.87 8.52
C ARG A 125 -3.98 8.08 9.58
N GLY A 126 -2.82 7.59 9.21
CA GLY A 126 -1.85 7.14 10.20
C GLY A 126 -1.01 8.31 10.63
N MET A 127 -1.39 9.05 11.71
CA MET A 127 -0.65 10.19 12.30
C MET A 127 0.54 10.74 11.46
N PRO A 128 0.66 11.96 11.10
CA PRO A 128 0.40 13.19 11.78
C PRO A 128 -0.56 14.13 11.01
N ARG A 129 -0.95 15.24 11.63
CA ARG A 129 -1.69 16.30 10.96
C ARG A 129 -0.92 16.80 9.72
N PRO A 130 -1.59 17.04 8.58
CA PRO A 130 -0.97 17.74 7.47
C PRO A 130 -0.42 19.08 7.97
N ALA A 131 0.68 19.53 7.39
CA ALA A 131 1.31 20.81 7.78
C ALA A 131 0.42 22.01 7.46
N ARG A 132 -0.61 21.81 6.63
CA ARG A 132 -1.59 22.81 6.21
C ARG A 132 -2.96 22.16 6.08
N GLU A 133 -4.01 22.81 6.58
CA GLU A 133 -5.39 22.42 6.31
C GLU A 133 -5.66 22.62 4.81
N PRO A 134 -6.21 21.63 4.09
CA PRO A 134 -6.43 21.74 2.67
C PRO A 134 -7.54 22.74 2.37
N GLU A 135 -7.27 23.67 1.46
CA GLU A 135 -8.29 24.55 0.88
C GLU A 135 -8.97 23.80 -0.28
N GLY A 136 -10.10 23.15 0.01
CA GLY A 136 -11.00 22.59 -1.02
C GLY A 136 -10.68 21.20 -1.52
N THR A 137 -9.69 20.48 -0.98
CA THR A 137 -9.42 19.08 -1.30
C THR A 137 -9.31 18.22 -0.05
N TRP A 138 -9.74 16.95 -0.16
CA TRP A 138 -9.65 15.96 0.93
C TRP A 138 -8.29 15.27 0.99
N TYR A 139 -7.39 15.54 0.04
CA TYR A 139 -6.08 14.93 -0.07
C TYR A 139 -4.97 15.96 0.06
N ASP A 140 -3.91 15.55 0.72
CA ASP A 140 -2.71 16.36 0.89
C ASP A 140 -1.47 15.56 0.53
N LEU A 141 -0.48 16.20 -0.10
CA LEU A 141 0.80 15.60 -0.44
C LEU A 141 1.75 15.73 0.74
N LEU A 142 2.11 14.61 1.36
CA LEU A 142 3.05 14.59 2.47
C LEU A 142 4.50 14.57 2.00
N ALA A 143 5.37 15.29 2.74
CA ALA A 143 6.81 15.15 2.60
C ALA A 143 7.23 13.69 2.91
N THR A 144 8.31 13.22 2.29
CA THR A 144 8.78 11.83 2.44
C THR A 144 8.96 11.40 3.91
N ARG A 145 9.43 12.31 4.79
CA ARG A 145 9.59 12.05 6.22
C ARG A 145 8.24 11.83 6.94
N ASP A 146 7.18 12.50 6.48
CA ASP A 146 5.85 12.42 7.08
C ASP A 146 5.13 11.17 6.59
N VAL A 147 5.31 10.80 5.31
CA VAL A 147 4.84 9.51 4.76
C VAL A 147 5.41 8.33 5.56
N GLY A 148 6.63 8.45 6.12
CA GLY A 148 7.25 7.42 6.98
C GLY A 148 6.51 7.15 8.29
N ARG A 149 5.57 8.01 8.67
CA ARG A 149 4.66 7.81 9.81
C ARG A 149 3.30 7.24 9.39
N SER A 150 3.03 7.16 8.10
CA SER A 150 1.83 6.53 7.55
C SER A 150 2.13 5.06 7.30
N TRP A 151 1.58 4.21 8.15
CA TRP A 151 1.68 2.76 8.08
C TRP A 151 0.31 2.19 7.75
N CYS A 152 0.27 0.90 7.46
CA CYS A 152 -0.91 0.13 7.12
C CYS A 152 -1.37 0.33 5.65
N ALA A 153 -1.99 -0.72 5.13
CA ALA A 153 -2.53 -0.76 3.79
C ALA A 153 -4.04 -1.14 3.79
N HIS A 154 -4.74 -0.91 4.90
CA HIS A 154 -6.11 -1.37 5.08
C HIS A 154 -7.15 -0.62 4.24
N ALA A 155 -6.83 0.59 3.72
CA ALA A 155 -7.71 1.35 2.84
C ALA A 155 -6.90 2.36 2.03
N TYR A 156 -6.84 2.19 0.72
CA TYR A 156 -6.18 3.13 -0.20
C TYR A 156 -6.75 3.00 -1.61
N ALA A 157 -6.61 4.05 -2.40
CA ALA A 157 -6.79 4.01 -3.84
C ALA A 157 -5.42 4.11 -4.54
N LEU A 158 -5.34 3.60 -5.76
CA LEU A 158 -4.15 3.71 -6.58
C LEU A 158 -4.52 3.73 -8.07
N ASN A 159 -3.66 4.33 -8.89
CA ASN A 159 -3.81 4.24 -10.34
C ASN A 159 -2.98 3.09 -10.93
N ALA A 160 -3.25 2.78 -12.20
CA ALA A 160 -2.59 1.68 -12.90
C ALA A 160 -1.06 1.86 -12.97
N ALA A 161 -0.56 3.08 -13.08
CA ALA A 161 0.87 3.37 -13.06
C ALA A 161 1.50 3.03 -11.69
N ALA A 162 0.80 3.35 -10.60
CA ALA A 162 1.25 2.97 -9.26
C ALA A 162 1.21 1.46 -9.05
N GLY A 163 0.14 0.77 -9.50
CA GLY A 163 0.05 -0.69 -9.42
C GLY A 163 1.25 -1.37 -10.07
N ARG A 164 1.59 -0.99 -11.30
CA ARG A 164 2.79 -1.49 -12.00
C ARG A 164 4.08 -1.17 -11.24
N ARG A 165 4.23 0.08 -10.78
CA ARG A 165 5.45 0.51 -10.08
C ARG A 165 5.65 -0.21 -8.75
N LEU A 166 4.60 -0.38 -7.97
CA LEU A 166 4.63 -1.14 -6.71
C LEU A 166 4.94 -2.62 -6.95
N ALA A 167 4.36 -3.25 -7.98
CA ALA A 167 4.68 -4.62 -8.35
C ALA A 167 6.16 -4.81 -8.71
N GLU A 168 6.76 -3.89 -9.47
CA GLU A 168 8.21 -3.87 -9.77
C GLU A 168 9.06 -3.76 -8.50
N LEU A 169 8.74 -2.81 -7.62
CA LEU A 169 9.48 -2.54 -6.38
C LEU A 169 9.42 -3.70 -5.39
N LEU A 170 8.34 -4.48 -5.44
CA LEU A 170 8.10 -5.63 -4.57
C LEU A 170 8.47 -6.98 -5.20
N THR A 171 9.14 -6.98 -6.36
CA THR A 171 9.59 -8.21 -7.03
C THR A 171 11.11 -8.24 -7.25
N PRO A 172 11.85 -9.01 -6.47
CA PRO A 172 11.47 -9.69 -5.22
C PRO A 172 11.29 -8.70 -4.06
N MET A 173 10.45 -9.08 -3.08
CA MET A 173 10.09 -8.25 -1.96
C MET A 173 11.29 -7.88 -1.09
N ALA A 174 11.52 -6.60 -0.89
CA ALA A 174 12.52 -6.06 0.03
C ALA A 174 11.89 -5.32 1.21
N VAL A 175 10.64 -4.90 1.09
CA VAL A 175 9.86 -4.20 2.11
C VAL A 175 8.42 -4.68 2.07
N PRO A 176 7.62 -4.53 3.14
CA PRO A 176 6.19 -4.85 3.11
C PRO A 176 5.39 -3.87 2.23
N CYS A 177 4.15 -4.24 1.87
CA CYS A 177 3.27 -3.48 0.98
C CYS A 177 2.86 -2.09 1.51
N ASP A 178 3.03 -1.84 2.80
CA ASP A 178 2.73 -0.57 3.48
C ASP A 178 3.96 0.32 3.71
N ALA A 179 5.07 0.05 3.03
CA ALA A 179 6.30 0.84 3.13
C ALA A 179 6.22 2.16 2.33
N TRP A 180 5.18 2.95 2.57
CA TRP A 180 4.83 4.14 1.79
C TRP A 180 5.96 5.16 1.64
N SER A 181 6.73 5.38 2.71
CA SER A 181 7.90 6.27 2.64
C SER A 181 9.00 5.78 1.69
N THR A 182 9.12 4.46 1.54
CA THR A 182 10.05 3.86 0.58
C THR A 182 9.55 4.04 -0.84
N PHE A 183 8.27 3.77 -1.08
CA PHE A 183 7.66 3.93 -2.39
C PHE A 183 7.68 5.39 -2.84
N ALA A 184 7.42 6.33 -1.93
CA ALA A 184 7.54 7.77 -2.23
C ALA A 184 8.96 8.16 -2.67
N ARG A 185 10.01 7.59 -2.06
CA ARG A 185 11.41 7.81 -2.50
C ARG A 185 11.73 7.14 -3.83
N CYS A 186 10.94 6.16 -4.25
CA CYS A 186 11.10 5.39 -5.48
C CYS A 186 10.14 5.85 -6.59
N GLY A 187 9.58 7.07 -6.48
CA GLY A 187 8.82 7.71 -7.55
C GLY A 187 7.31 7.46 -7.54
N VAL A 188 6.77 6.91 -6.46
CA VAL A 188 5.32 6.85 -6.26
C VAL A 188 4.88 8.11 -5.51
N ARG A 189 3.97 8.86 -6.08
CA ARG A 189 3.32 9.98 -5.38
C ARG A 189 2.35 9.41 -4.36
N VAL A 190 2.58 9.69 -3.08
CA VAL A 190 1.74 9.24 -1.98
C VAL A 190 1.01 10.45 -1.41
N LEU A 191 -0.30 10.42 -1.50
CA LEU A 191 -1.21 11.40 -0.92
C LEU A 191 -1.93 10.77 0.27
N VAL A 192 -2.17 11.54 1.32
CA VAL A 192 -2.87 11.08 2.52
C VAL A 192 -4.11 11.91 2.71
N ALA A 193 -5.22 11.26 3.01
CA ALA A 193 -6.46 11.94 3.34
C ALA A 193 -6.26 12.92 4.50
N SER A 194 -6.63 14.17 4.31
CA SER A 194 -6.59 15.20 5.34
C SER A 194 -7.59 14.92 6.45
N CYS A 195 -8.73 14.32 6.11
CA CYS A 195 -9.73 13.84 7.04
C CYS A 195 -9.67 12.30 7.13
N PRO A 196 -9.49 11.70 8.32
CA PRO A 196 -9.45 10.25 8.45
C PRO A 196 -10.87 9.68 8.33
N CYS A 197 -11.20 9.13 7.17
CA CYS A 197 -12.48 8.46 6.95
C CYS A 197 -12.40 6.94 7.09
N ALA A 198 -11.21 6.35 7.04
CA ALA A 198 -11.02 4.91 7.19
C ALA A 198 -10.06 4.58 8.34
N ARG A 199 -10.33 3.47 9.02
CA ARG A 199 -9.52 2.94 10.14
C ARG A 199 -9.67 1.43 10.21
N THR A 200 -8.79 0.75 10.93
CA THR A 200 -8.98 -0.67 11.28
C THR A 200 -9.90 -0.81 12.50
N ARG A 201 -10.54 -1.96 12.64
CA ARG A 201 -11.38 -2.29 13.83
C ARG A 201 -10.56 -2.41 15.13
N GLY A 202 -9.24 -2.31 15.07
CA GLY A 202 -8.33 -2.11 16.21
C GLY A 202 -7.48 -3.32 16.56
N ASP A 203 -7.93 -4.35 17.26
CA ASP A 203 -7.02 -5.20 18.02
C ASP A 203 -6.63 -6.55 17.40
N ASP A 204 -7.17 -6.90 16.24
CA ASP A 204 -7.02 -8.24 15.65
C ASP A 204 -5.97 -8.35 14.53
N SER A 205 -4.95 -7.51 14.54
CA SER A 205 -3.84 -7.70 13.58
C SER A 205 -3.17 -9.05 13.83
N THR A 206 -3.32 -9.96 12.86
CA THR A 206 -2.65 -11.29 12.89
C THR A 206 -1.14 -11.17 12.70
N ILE A 207 -0.62 -9.98 12.41
CA ILE A 207 0.81 -9.71 12.23
C ILE A 207 1.33 -9.01 13.50
N PRO A 208 2.15 -9.68 14.34
CA PRO A 208 2.72 -9.06 15.55
C PRO A 208 3.55 -7.81 15.20
N ARG A 209 3.54 -6.79 16.07
CA ARG A 209 4.32 -5.56 15.86
C ARG A 209 5.82 -5.85 15.70
N PRO A 210 6.54 -5.19 14.76
CA PRO A 210 7.96 -5.39 14.60
C PRO A 210 8.73 -4.93 15.83
N GLN A 211 9.66 -5.76 16.31
CA GLN A 211 10.67 -5.31 17.27
C GLN A 211 11.68 -4.44 16.52
N ASN A 212 12.04 -3.30 17.11
CA ASN A 212 13.00 -2.36 16.52
C ASN A 212 14.33 -3.06 16.24
N GLY A 213 14.82 -2.94 15.00
CA GLY A 213 16.13 -3.46 14.62
C GLY A 213 17.27 -2.72 15.31
N LEU A 214 18.42 -3.40 15.46
CA LEU A 214 19.61 -2.85 16.10
C LEU A 214 20.10 -1.60 15.34
N TRP A 215 20.38 -0.53 16.05
CA TRP A 215 20.89 0.75 15.50
C TRP A 215 22.15 0.61 14.64
N ARG A 216 22.96 -0.43 14.89
CA ARG A 216 24.20 -0.75 14.14
C ARG A 216 23.97 -0.95 12.63
N PHE A 217 22.76 -1.32 12.23
CA PHE A 217 22.41 -1.56 10.82
C PHE A 217 21.88 -0.32 10.07
N ARG A 218 21.71 0.82 10.74
CA ARG A 218 21.22 2.04 10.09
C ARG A 218 22.11 2.52 8.93
N LEU A 219 23.42 2.33 9.02
CA LEU A 219 24.36 2.68 7.95
C LEU A 219 24.19 1.75 6.75
N VAL A 220 24.06 0.46 6.98
CA VAL A 220 23.84 -0.55 5.93
C VAL A 220 22.48 -0.29 5.24
N GLN A 221 21.44 0.01 5.99
CA GLN A 221 20.16 0.42 5.44
C GLN A 221 20.26 1.70 4.59
N LYS A 222 20.99 2.71 5.08
CA LYS A 222 21.21 3.94 4.32
C LYS A 222 21.92 3.69 2.99
N ALA A 223 22.97 2.85 2.99
CA ALA A 223 23.70 2.47 1.77
C ALA A 223 22.82 1.68 0.81
N TYR A 224 22.03 0.72 1.31
CA TYR A 224 21.09 -0.06 0.52
C TYR A 224 20.07 0.86 -0.17
N TRP A 225 19.44 1.79 0.56
CA TRP A 225 18.46 2.70 0.00
C TRP A 225 19.07 3.78 -0.90
N LEU A 226 20.32 4.20 -0.64
CA LEU A 226 21.03 5.11 -1.54
C LEU A 226 21.22 4.48 -2.92
N ARG A 227 21.64 3.21 -2.98
CA ARG A 227 21.75 2.46 -4.24
C ARG A 227 20.42 2.41 -5.01
N TYR A 228 19.31 2.14 -4.33
CA TYR A 228 17.98 2.14 -4.96
C TYR A 228 17.59 3.51 -5.50
N ARG A 229 17.85 4.57 -4.75
CA ARG A 229 17.58 5.94 -5.18
C ARG A 229 18.41 6.35 -6.39
N LEU A 230 19.67 5.95 -6.42
CA LEU A 230 20.55 6.22 -7.56
C LEU A 230 20.11 5.45 -8.80
N ALA A 231 19.79 4.17 -8.66
CA ALA A 231 19.26 3.35 -9.76
C ALA A 231 17.95 3.94 -10.32
N PHE A 232 17.03 4.37 -9.45
CA PHE A 232 15.79 5.01 -9.87
C PHE A 232 16.00 6.34 -10.60
N ARG A 233 16.92 7.19 -10.10
CA ARG A 233 17.25 8.47 -10.76
C ARG A 233 17.90 8.24 -12.14
N LEU A 234 18.73 7.23 -12.25
CA LEU A 234 19.34 6.85 -13.50
C LEU A 234 18.30 6.35 -14.51
N ASP A 235 17.35 5.50 -14.05
CA ASP A 235 16.23 5.03 -14.90
C ASP A 235 15.39 6.21 -15.41
N LEU A 236 15.02 7.15 -14.55
CA LEU A 236 14.30 8.37 -14.94
C LEU A 236 15.08 9.21 -15.96
N LEU A 237 16.39 9.34 -15.78
CA LEU A 237 17.25 10.09 -16.71
C LEU A 237 17.29 9.38 -18.08
N LEU A 238 17.47 8.06 -18.09
CA LEU A 238 17.50 7.26 -19.30
C LEU A 238 16.17 7.32 -20.06
N ARG A 239 15.04 7.27 -19.36
CA ARG A 239 13.70 7.44 -19.98
C ARG A 239 13.55 8.81 -20.62
N ARG A 240 14.00 9.88 -19.96
CA ARG A 240 13.99 11.25 -20.54
C ARG A 240 14.85 11.36 -21.80
N ILE A 241 16.03 10.72 -21.82
CA ILE A 241 16.94 10.76 -22.96
C ILE A 241 16.41 9.88 -24.11
N SER A 242 15.76 8.74 -23.81
CA SER A 242 15.22 7.82 -24.81
C SER A 242 13.84 8.20 -25.34
N GLY A 243 13.24 9.29 -24.86
CA GLY A 243 11.91 9.74 -25.31
C GLY A 243 10.75 8.81 -24.89
N ARG A 244 10.94 7.97 -23.87
CA ARG A 244 9.95 7.01 -23.35
C ARG A 244 9.43 7.43 -21.98
#